data_ebba4272580630eb181a519553cec1da
#
_entry.id   ebba4272580630eb181a519553cec1da
#
_cell.length_a   1.000
_cell.length_b   1.000
_cell.length_c   1.000
_cell.angle_alpha   90.00
_cell.angle_beta   90.00
_cell.angle_gamma   90.00
#
_symmetry.space_group_name_H-M   'P 1'
#
loop_
_entity.id
_entity.type
_entity.pdbx_description
1 polymer ?
#
loop_
_entity_poly.entity_id
_entity_poly.type
_entity_poly.pdbx_seq_one_letter_code
_entity_poly.pdbx_strand_id
1 'polypeptide(L)'
;ILLVTLGLVYLAAHSVREGRFSPLLLAAYYGLGIFTLAHCMHERYMVPGVLLTLLAAAHWDDIRLYAAGFGMSLTGFLNLSTVYSLTGSDDEWLTSATSSSVAILVGLAETVCFVLLLFAVWDIVVHDHALPLPARKAEETA
;
A
#
# COMPACT_ATOMS: atom_id res chain seq x y z
N ILE A 1 5.40 -3.20 13.10
CA ILE A 1 4.47 -4.36 13.11
C ILE A 1 3.37 -4.13 14.13
N LEU A 2 3.67 -3.90 15.42
CA LEU A 2 2.65 -3.75 16.47
C LEU A 2 1.58 -2.69 16.14
N LEU A 3 1.98 -1.51 15.65
CA LEU A 3 1.04 -0.44 15.28
C LEU A 3 0.11 -0.86 14.13
N VAL A 4 0.64 -1.56 13.12
CA VAL A 4 -0.18 -2.08 12.00
C VAL A 4 -1.18 -3.11 12.50
N THR A 5 -0.75 -4.02 13.38
CA THR A 5 -1.64 -5.04 13.94
C THR A 5 -2.72 -4.44 14.83
N LEU A 6 -2.38 -3.46 15.68
CA LEU A 6 -3.37 -2.75 16.51
C LEU A 6 -4.36 -1.96 15.64
N GLY A 7 -3.88 -1.31 14.58
CA GLY A 7 -4.72 -0.64 13.60
C GLY A 7 -5.68 -1.62 12.89
N LEU A 8 -5.18 -2.79 12.49
CA LEU A 8 -6.01 -3.84 11.89
C LEU A 8 -7.11 -4.29 12.85
N VAL A 9 -6.77 -4.58 14.10
CA VAL A 9 -7.75 -5.02 15.12
C VAL A 9 -8.81 -3.95 15.35
N TYR A 10 -8.40 -2.70 15.46
CA TYR A 10 -9.34 -1.58 15.62
C TYR A 10 -10.29 -1.46 14.42
N LEU A 11 -9.74 -1.40 13.19
CA LEU A 11 -10.54 -1.29 11.96
C LEU A 11 -11.47 -2.48 11.75
N ALA A 12 -11.00 -3.70 12.04
CA ALA A 12 -11.82 -4.91 11.97
C ALA A 12 -12.95 -4.86 12.98
N ALA A 13 -12.67 -4.52 14.24
CA ALA A 13 -13.69 -4.42 15.28
C ALA A 13 -14.72 -3.34 14.96
N HIS A 14 -14.28 -2.18 14.44
CA HIS A 14 -15.16 -1.09 14.02
C HIS A 14 -16.07 -1.54 12.86
N SER A 15 -15.50 -2.12 11.80
CA SER A 15 -16.24 -2.56 10.61
C SER A 15 -17.27 -3.65 10.92
N VAL A 16 -16.95 -4.56 11.85
CA VAL A 16 -17.90 -5.58 12.32
C VAL A 16 -19.06 -4.95 13.09
N ARG A 17 -18.80 -3.98 13.99
CA ARG A 17 -19.83 -3.28 14.74
C ARG A 17 -20.80 -2.51 13.85
N GLU A 18 -20.28 -1.90 12.79
CA GLU A 18 -21.08 -1.15 11.82
C GLU A 18 -21.75 -2.04 10.75
N GLY A 19 -21.53 -3.37 10.80
CA GLY A 19 -22.07 -4.32 9.82
C GLY A 19 -21.46 -4.18 8.41
N ARG A 20 -20.30 -3.55 8.29
CA ARG A 20 -19.61 -3.23 7.02
C ARG A 20 -18.25 -3.91 6.92
N PHE A 21 -18.16 -5.14 7.39
CA PHE A 21 -16.90 -5.88 7.41
C PHE A 21 -16.34 -6.10 6.00
N SER A 22 -15.15 -5.59 5.75
CA SER A 22 -14.45 -5.69 4.48
C SER A 22 -13.11 -6.40 4.63
N PRO A 23 -13.06 -7.71 4.47
CA PRO A 23 -11.81 -8.47 4.58
C PRO A 23 -10.78 -8.08 3.52
N LEU A 24 -11.23 -7.73 2.31
CA LEU A 24 -10.35 -7.33 1.22
C LEU A 24 -9.56 -6.06 1.55
N LEU A 25 -10.25 -5.03 2.06
CA LEU A 25 -9.63 -3.75 2.41
C LEU A 25 -8.68 -3.88 3.61
N LEU A 26 -9.08 -4.66 4.62
CA LEU A 26 -8.28 -4.94 5.79
C LEU A 26 -7.03 -5.77 5.45
N ALA A 27 -7.15 -6.73 4.53
CA ALA A 27 -6.03 -7.53 4.05
C ALA A 27 -5.03 -6.68 3.23
N ALA A 28 -5.53 -5.75 2.39
CA ALA A 28 -4.70 -4.78 1.67
C ALA A 28 -3.89 -3.91 2.64
N TYR A 29 -4.57 -3.32 3.63
CA TYR A 29 -3.93 -2.51 4.68
C TYR A 29 -2.84 -3.29 5.43
N TYR A 30 -3.17 -4.52 5.89
CA TYR A 30 -2.24 -5.32 6.66
C TYR A 30 -1.05 -5.77 5.83
N GLY A 31 -1.29 -6.26 4.60
CA GLY A 31 -0.23 -6.74 3.70
C GLY A 31 0.79 -5.66 3.37
N LEU A 32 0.32 -4.49 2.94
CA LEU A 32 1.22 -3.37 2.62
C LEU A 32 1.82 -2.74 3.88
N GLY A 33 1.08 -2.69 4.99
CA GLY A 33 1.59 -2.16 6.26
C GLY A 33 2.73 -2.99 6.84
N ILE A 34 2.62 -4.30 6.79
CA ILE A 34 3.72 -5.19 7.21
C ILE A 34 4.91 -5.01 6.28
N PHE A 35 4.70 -4.98 4.96
CA PHE A 35 5.79 -4.79 4.02
C PHE A 35 6.54 -3.47 4.26
N THR A 36 5.81 -2.35 4.35
CA THR A 36 6.41 -1.01 4.47
C THR A 36 7.13 -0.80 5.81
N LEU A 37 6.61 -1.36 6.91
CA LEU A 37 7.11 -1.08 8.26
C LEU A 37 7.93 -2.23 8.89
N ALA A 38 7.99 -3.40 8.26
CA ALA A 38 8.81 -4.49 8.74
C ALA A 38 10.24 -4.41 8.17
N HIS A 39 11.22 -4.66 9.04
CA HIS A 39 12.62 -4.70 8.63
C HIS A 39 12.94 -5.98 7.83
N CYS A 40 13.82 -5.87 6.85
CA CYS A 40 14.33 -7.00 6.06
C CYS A 40 13.27 -7.78 5.26
N MET A 41 12.23 -7.11 4.75
CA MET A 41 11.25 -7.75 3.88
C MET A 41 11.75 -7.78 2.43
N HIS A 42 11.57 -8.91 1.76
CA HIS A 42 11.84 -9.02 0.33
C HIS A 42 10.71 -8.40 -0.49
N GLU A 43 11.04 -7.75 -1.60
CA GLU A 43 10.12 -7.04 -2.51
C GLU A 43 8.96 -7.92 -2.98
N ARG A 44 9.18 -9.24 -3.14
CA ARG A 44 8.14 -10.21 -3.52
C ARG A 44 6.97 -10.29 -2.53
N TYR A 45 7.17 -9.93 -1.27
CA TYR A 45 6.10 -9.93 -0.27
C TYR A 45 5.13 -8.75 -0.43
N MET A 46 5.49 -7.74 -1.20
CA MET A 46 4.61 -6.62 -1.52
C MET A 46 3.53 -7.00 -2.54
N VAL A 47 3.81 -7.94 -3.45
CA VAL A 47 2.93 -8.29 -4.57
C VAL A 47 1.50 -8.64 -4.14
N PRO A 48 1.27 -9.52 -3.13
CA PRO A 48 -0.09 -9.78 -2.66
C PRO A 48 -0.81 -8.54 -2.13
N GLY A 49 -0.10 -7.69 -1.38
CA GLY A 49 -0.65 -6.44 -0.84
C GLY A 49 -1.07 -5.46 -1.93
N VAL A 50 -0.25 -5.30 -2.97
CA VAL A 50 -0.57 -4.48 -4.15
C VAL A 50 -1.80 -5.00 -4.87
N LEU A 51 -1.88 -6.31 -5.13
CA LEU A 51 -3.03 -6.92 -5.80
C LEU A 51 -4.32 -6.72 -4.99
N LEU A 52 -4.28 -6.94 -3.68
CA LEU A 52 -5.41 -6.73 -2.79
C LEU A 52 -5.83 -5.25 -2.76
N THR A 53 -4.88 -4.32 -2.81
CA THR A 53 -5.16 -2.88 -2.86
C THR A 53 -5.85 -2.50 -4.17
N LEU A 54 -5.39 -3.00 -5.31
CA LEU A 54 -6.01 -2.73 -6.61
C LEU A 54 -7.41 -3.38 -6.72
N LEU A 55 -7.61 -4.57 -6.18
CA LEU A 55 -8.93 -5.19 -6.09
C LEU A 55 -9.87 -4.39 -5.17
N ALA A 56 -9.37 -3.89 -4.03
CA ALA A 56 -10.12 -3.00 -3.17
C ALA A 56 -10.46 -1.68 -3.89
N ALA A 57 -9.52 -1.11 -4.63
CA ALA A 57 -9.74 0.10 -5.43
C ALA A 57 -10.87 -0.09 -6.45
N ALA A 58 -10.89 -1.23 -7.15
CA ALA A 58 -11.95 -1.57 -8.10
C ALA A 58 -13.31 -1.80 -7.43
N HIS A 59 -13.32 -2.31 -6.21
CA HIS A 59 -14.56 -2.58 -5.46
C HIS A 59 -15.18 -1.29 -4.89
N TRP A 60 -14.38 -0.41 -4.31
CA TRP A 60 -14.84 0.86 -3.70
C TRP A 60 -14.82 2.03 -4.66
N ASP A 61 -14.22 1.86 -5.85
CA ASP A 61 -14.02 2.93 -6.85
C ASP A 61 -13.31 4.17 -6.24
N ASP A 62 -12.33 3.94 -5.38
CA ASP A 62 -11.62 5.00 -4.66
C ASP A 62 -10.29 5.33 -5.33
N ILE A 63 -10.14 6.60 -5.75
CA ILE A 63 -8.94 7.08 -6.46
C ILE A 63 -7.66 6.97 -5.59
N ARG A 64 -7.78 7.08 -4.26
CA ARG A 64 -6.64 6.99 -3.34
C ARG A 64 -6.10 5.57 -3.28
N LEU A 65 -7.00 4.56 -3.30
CA LEU A 65 -6.61 3.15 -3.36
C LEU A 65 -5.92 2.82 -4.68
N TYR A 66 -6.41 3.37 -5.81
CA TYR A 66 -5.72 3.23 -7.10
C TYR A 66 -4.33 3.88 -7.06
N ALA A 67 -4.24 5.11 -6.57
CA ALA A 67 -2.96 5.82 -6.47
C ALA A 67 -1.96 5.08 -5.56
N ALA A 68 -2.41 4.56 -4.42
CA ALA A 68 -1.58 3.76 -3.52
C ALA A 68 -1.13 2.45 -4.18
N GLY A 69 -2.04 1.69 -4.80
CA GLY A 69 -1.73 0.41 -5.45
C GLY A 69 -0.77 0.56 -6.63
N PHE A 70 -1.02 1.52 -7.52
CA PHE A 70 -0.11 1.81 -8.65
C PHE A 70 1.22 2.40 -8.18
N GLY A 71 1.20 3.31 -7.20
CA GLY A 71 2.41 3.88 -6.61
C GLY A 71 3.30 2.81 -6.01
N MET A 72 2.74 1.91 -5.19
CA MET A 72 3.47 0.78 -4.61
C MET A 72 3.99 -0.19 -5.68
N SER A 73 3.21 -0.47 -6.74
CA SER A 73 3.67 -1.31 -7.84
C SER A 73 4.89 -0.70 -8.54
N LEU A 74 4.85 0.61 -8.80
CA LEU A 74 5.96 1.32 -9.44
C LEU A 74 7.21 1.36 -8.55
N THR A 75 7.05 1.71 -7.27
CA THR A 75 8.17 1.77 -6.33
C THR A 75 8.80 0.40 -6.11
N GLY A 76 7.99 -0.66 -6.02
CA GLY A 76 8.47 -2.03 -5.93
C GLY A 76 9.25 -2.47 -7.16
N PHE A 77 8.79 -2.09 -8.36
CA PHE A 77 9.54 -2.34 -9.59
C PHE A 77 10.88 -1.60 -9.62
N LEU A 78 10.90 -0.32 -9.20
CA LEU A 78 12.13 0.46 -9.13
C LEU A 78 13.10 -0.10 -8.09
N ASN A 79 12.59 -0.51 -6.93
CA ASN A 79 13.39 -1.14 -5.88
C ASN A 79 14.04 -2.44 -6.39
N LEU A 80 13.23 -3.32 -7.00
CA LEU A 80 13.72 -4.56 -7.59
C LEU A 80 14.78 -4.31 -8.68
N SER A 81 14.54 -3.34 -9.57
CA SER A 81 15.47 -2.96 -10.64
C SER A 81 16.80 -2.45 -10.07
N THR A 82 16.74 -1.66 -8.99
CA THR A 82 17.93 -1.12 -8.31
C THR A 82 18.75 -2.25 -7.68
N VAL A 83 18.09 -3.16 -6.97
CA VAL A 83 18.75 -4.33 -6.37
C VAL A 83 19.42 -5.19 -7.45
N TYR A 84 18.72 -5.50 -8.54
CA TYR A 84 19.30 -6.30 -9.63
C TYR A 84 20.47 -5.60 -10.33
N SER A 85 20.40 -4.30 -10.52
CA SER A 85 21.49 -3.53 -11.16
C SER A 85 22.76 -3.51 -10.31
N LEU A 86 22.63 -3.59 -9.00
CA LEU A 86 23.74 -3.54 -8.06
C LEU A 86 24.30 -4.93 -7.73
N THR A 87 23.56 -6.03 -7.95
CA THR A 87 23.98 -7.41 -7.64
C THR A 87 25.02 -7.96 -8.63
N GLY A 88 25.35 -7.23 -9.69
CA GLY A 88 26.30 -7.68 -10.72
C GLY A 88 27.80 -7.56 -10.34
N SER A 89 28.12 -7.01 -9.18
CA SER A 89 29.52 -6.78 -8.75
C SER A 89 29.66 -6.95 -7.24
N ASP A 90 30.30 -8.03 -6.83
CA ASP A 90 30.93 -8.30 -5.53
C ASP A 90 30.11 -8.07 -4.22
N ASP A 91 30.61 -8.66 -3.12
CA ASP A 91 29.98 -8.71 -1.77
C ASP A 91 29.69 -7.36 -1.09
N GLU A 92 30.04 -6.23 -1.68
CA GLU A 92 29.76 -4.85 -1.18
C GLU A 92 28.36 -4.32 -1.59
N TRP A 93 27.59 -5.07 -2.36
CA TRP A 93 26.30 -4.60 -2.91
C TRP A 93 25.26 -4.20 -1.84
N LEU A 94 25.22 -4.90 -0.70
CA LEU A 94 24.27 -4.62 0.38
C LEU A 94 24.45 -3.22 0.98
N THR A 95 25.69 -2.80 1.21
CA THR A 95 25.99 -1.48 1.77
C THR A 95 25.78 -0.37 0.75
N SER A 96 26.10 -0.60 -0.51
CA SER A 96 25.87 0.38 -1.58
C SER A 96 24.39 0.52 -1.91
N ALA A 97 23.62 -0.57 -1.92
CA ALA A 97 22.18 -0.52 -2.19
C ALA A 97 21.42 0.25 -1.10
N THR A 98 21.71 -0.03 0.18
CA THR A 98 21.01 0.61 1.30
C THR A 98 21.39 2.08 1.52
N SER A 99 22.58 2.50 1.09
CA SER A 99 23.04 3.89 1.18
C SER A 99 22.77 4.72 -0.09
N SER A 100 22.24 4.10 -1.13
CA SER A 100 21.91 4.78 -2.39
C SER A 100 20.80 5.82 -2.17
N SER A 101 20.97 7.03 -2.70
CA SER A 101 19.93 8.06 -2.72
C SER A 101 18.64 7.57 -3.38
N VAL A 102 18.75 6.66 -4.36
CA VAL A 102 17.59 6.05 -5.04
C VAL A 102 16.81 5.18 -4.08
N ALA A 103 17.47 4.34 -3.28
CA ALA A 103 16.80 3.47 -2.28
C ALA A 103 16.06 4.31 -1.23
N ILE A 104 16.65 5.42 -0.77
CA ILE A 104 16.01 6.33 0.18
C ILE A 104 14.76 6.97 -0.45
N LEU A 105 14.85 7.46 -1.68
CA LEU A 105 13.72 8.07 -2.38
C LEU A 105 12.59 7.07 -2.64
N VAL A 106 12.92 5.85 -3.05
CA VAL A 106 11.94 4.77 -3.24
C VAL A 106 11.26 4.42 -1.92
N GLY A 107 12.01 4.25 -0.83
CA GLY A 107 11.44 3.96 0.49
C GLY A 107 10.54 5.08 1.02
N LEU A 108 10.89 6.35 0.77
CA LEU A 108 10.03 7.49 1.09
C LEU A 108 8.75 7.47 0.25
N ALA A 109 8.83 7.17 -1.05
CA ALA A 109 7.67 7.08 -1.93
C ALA A 109 6.74 5.91 -1.50
N GLU A 110 7.29 4.76 -1.13
CA GLU A 110 6.53 3.63 -0.56
C GLU A 110 5.80 4.04 0.73
N THR A 111 6.50 4.75 1.62
CA THR A 111 5.90 5.25 2.86
C THR A 111 4.73 6.21 2.57
N VAL A 112 4.88 7.11 1.61
CA VAL A 112 3.81 8.03 1.18
C VAL A 112 2.62 7.26 0.62
N CYS A 113 2.85 6.25 -0.23
CA CYS A 113 1.79 5.40 -0.77
C CYS A 113 1.05 4.63 0.34
N PHE A 114 1.79 4.13 1.34
CA PHE A 114 1.18 3.44 2.49
C PHE A 114 0.35 4.41 3.35
N VAL A 115 0.82 5.62 3.59
CA VAL A 115 0.06 6.65 4.32
C VAL A 115 -1.23 7.01 3.56
N LEU A 116 -1.17 7.12 2.24
CA LEU A 116 -2.35 7.35 1.41
C LEU A 116 -3.35 6.19 1.50
N LEU A 117 -2.86 4.94 1.45
CA LEU A 117 -3.68 3.75 1.69
C LEU A 117 -4.34 3.79 3.07
N LEU A 118 -3.57 4.11 4.12
CA LEU A 118 -4.07 4.19 5.49
C LEU A 118 -5.22 5.19 5.62
N PHE A 119 -5.07 6.39 5.04
CA PHE A 119 -6.14 7.40 5.02
C PHE A 119 -7.37 6.93 4.25
N ALA A 120 -7.19 6.30 3.08
CA ALA A 120 -8.31 5.77 2.31
C ALA A 120 -9.06 4.67 3.07
N VAL A 121 -8.32 3.72 3.67
CA VAL A 121 -8.92 2.64 4.48
C VAL A 121 -9.66 3.20 5.69
N TRP A 122 -9.07 4.18 6.38
CA TRP A 122 -9.69 4.84 7.51
C TRP A 122 -11.01 5.51 7.11
N ASP A 123 -11.01 6.33 6.06
CA ASP A 123 -12.20 7.04 5.59
C ASP A 123 -13.31 6.08 5.16
N ILE A 124 -12.96 5.02 4.42
CA ILE A 124 -13.94 4.03 3.96
C ILE A 124 -14.53 3.25 5.14
N VAL A 125 -13.67 2.79 6.07
CA VAL A 125 -14.12 1.92 7.17
C VAL A 125 -14.84 2.72 8.27
N VAL A 126 -14.31 3.90 8.63
CA VAL A 126 -14.82 4.66 9.78
C VAL A 126 -15.91 5.65 9.35
N HIS A 127 -15.72 6.36 8.23
CA HIS A 127 -16.62 7.42 7.79
C HIS A 127 -17.57 7.02 6.65
N ASP A 128 -17.42 5.80 6.10
CA ASP A 128 -18.19 5.34 4.93
C ASP A 128 -18.04 6.27 3.71
N HIS A 129 -16.82 6.79 3.51
CA HIS A 129 -16.56 7.80 2.51
C HIS A 129 -15.46 7.34 1.55
N ALA A 130 -15.89 6.94 0.34
CA ALA A 130 -15.00 6.67 -0.79
C ALA A 130 -14.90 7.91 -1.69
N LEU A 131 -13.77 8.11 -2.35
CA LEU A 131 -13.55 9.19 -3.32
C LEU A 131 -13.60 8.61 -4.75
N PRO A 132 -14.74 8.69 -5.44
CA PRO A 132 -14.90 8.09 -6.76
C PRO A 132 -14.00 8.75 -7.82
N LEU A 133 -13.68 7.98 -8.86
CA LEU A 133 -12.95 8.48 -10.01
C LEU A 133 -13.71 9.64 -10.69
N PRO A 134 -13.01 10.69 -11.17
CA PRO A 134 -13.65 11.88 -11.77
C PRO A 134 -14.60 11.59 -12.93
N ALA A 135 -14.30 10.57 -13.74
CA ALA A 135 -15.13 10.16 -14.87
C ALA A 135 -16.51 9.66 -14.42
N ARG A 136 -16.57 8.87 -13.35
CA ARG A 136 -17.82 8.32 -12.83
C ARG A 136 -18.69 9.37 -12.14
N LYS A 137 -18.06 10.33 -11.47
CA LYS A 137 -18.75 11.45 -10.85
C LYS A 137 -19.49 12.33 -11.87
N ALA A 138 -18.99 12.42 -13.11
CA ALA A 138 -19.64 13.16 -14.19
C ALA A 138 -20.88 12.44 -14.73
N GLU A 139 -20.90 11.09 -14.72
CA GLU A 139 -22.05 10.29 -15.16
C GLU A 139 -23.22 10.32 -14.15
N GLU A 140 -22.93 10.39 -12.84
CA GLU A 140 -23.95 10.46 -11.80
C GLU A 140 -24.64 11.84 -11.70
N THR A 141 -24.01 12.88 -12.27
CA THR A 141 -24.53 14.27 -12.26
C THR A 141 -25.18 14.69 -13.57
N ALA A 142 -25.17 13.84 -14.61
CA ALA A 142 -25.79 14.07 -15.92
C ALA A 142 -27.14 13.36 -16.04
#